data_a2af3b2afbfbc5b9b9f7c200c9577834
#
_entry.id   a2af3b2afbfbc5b9b9f7c200c9577834
#
_cell.length_a   1.000
_cell.length_b   1.000
_cell.length_c   1.000
_cell.angle_alpha   90.00
_cell.angle_beta   90.00
_cell.angle_gamma   90.00
#
_symmetry.space_group_name_H-M   'P 1'
#
loop_
_entity.id
_entity.type
_entity.pdbx_description
1 polymer ?
#
loop_
_entity_poly.entity_id
_entity_poly.type
_entity_poly.pdbx_seq_one_letter_code
_entity_poly.pdbx_strand_id
1 'polypeptide(L)'
;MTVQKFIKYNPLDVNGKTLDSTHELKLNVAETSGNYLLHKDIVRHSSSLTQGTTSTKTRSEVRGGGRKPWRQKGTGRARAGSNRSPLWKGGGVIFGPKPKVTVLKLNKKERRLALQTLLYNKKNNILIIENLENEISQPKTKHFLKICQDCSVNLNQRLLVVVSEKTSSLKLSTQNLKNVELISAANLNTLSLLKAKQIIVTPSAINYIKEIYCD
;
A
#
# COMPACT_ATOMS: atom_id res chain seq x y z
N MET A 1 24.78 6.39 4.88
CA MET A 1 25.09 5.74 6.18
C MET A 1 23.79 5.50 6.93
N THR A 2 23.74 4.50 7.80
CA THR A 2 22.57 4.22 8.66
C THR A 2 22.96 4.56 10.09
N VAL A 3 22.08 5.26 10.81
CA VAL A 3 22.28 5.64 12.21
C VAL A 3 21.17 5.02 13.05
N GLN A 4 21.53 4.48 14.21
CA GLN A 4 20.57 3.96 15.16
C GLN A 4 19.95 5.09 15.96
N LYS A 5 18.61 5.15 15.99
CA LYS A 5 17.86 6.14 16.76
C LYS A 5 16.84 5.43 17.66
N PHE A 6 16.67 5.96 18.85
CA PHE A 6 15.73 5.46 19.85
C PHE A 6 14.55 6.42 19.94
N ILE A 7 13.36 5.87 20.02
CA ILE A 7 12.12 6.63 20.24
C ILE A 7 11.46 6.05 21.49
N LYS A 8 11.07 6.94 22.41
CA LYS A 8 10.29 6.59 23.60
C LYS A 8 8.89 7.10 23.44
N TYR A 9 7.93 6.28 23.78
CA TYR A 9 6.51 6.62 23.76
C TYR A 9 5.90 6.31 25.12
N ASN A 10 5.08 7.22 25.60
CA ASN A 10 4.22 7.00 26.74
C ASN A 10 2.85 6.53 26.23
N PRO A 11 2.38 5.33 26.60
CA PRO A 11 1.09 4.85 26.15
C PRO A 11 -0.05 5.59 26.82
N LEU A 12 -1.17 5.59 26.11
CA LEU A 12 -2.44 6.09 26.62
C LEU A 12 -3.34 4.91 26.99
N ASP A 13 -4.12 5.06 28.01
CA ASP A 13 -5.25 4.18 28.25
C ASP A 13 -6.40 4.47 27.28
N VAL A 14 -7.38 3.61 27.20
CA VAL A 14 -8.60 3.76 26.37
C VAL A 14 -9.36 5.05 26.67
N ASN A 15 -9.25 5.57 27.90
CA ASN A 15 -9.85 6.84 28.34
C ASN A 15 -8.96 8.08 28.08
N GLY A 16 -7.88 7.95 27.33
CA GLY A 16 -6.96 9.05 27.00
C GLY A 16 -6.01 9.49 28.11
N LYS A 17 -5.91 8.75 29.22
CA LYS A 17 -4.96 9.03 30.30
C LYS A 17 -3.59 8.47 29.95
N THR A 18 -2.53 9.24 30.19
CA THR A 18 -1.13 8.78 30.04
C THR A 18 -0.78 7.79 31.14
N LEU A 19 -0.16 6.69 30.77
CA LEU A 19 0.34 5.68 31.70
C LEU A 19 1.85 5.90 31.94
N ASP A 20 2.34 5.48 33.12
CA ASP A 20 3.76 5.61 33.50
C ASP A 20 4.67 4.59 32.79
N SER A 21 4.10 3.60 32.10
CA SER A 21 4.85 2.66 31.28
C SER A 21 5.48 3.38 30.08
N THR A 22 6.69 2.98 29.70
CA THR A 22 7.37 3.52 28.52
C THR A 22 7.71 2.41 27.53
N HIS A 23 7.36 2.63 26.26
CA HIS A 23 7.74 1.72 25.17
C HIS A 23 8.86 2.34 24.36
N GLU A 24 10.00 1.63 24.26
CA GLU A 24 11.13 2.05 23.45
C GLU A 24 11.15 1.30 22.11
N LEU A 25 11.43 2.03 21.04
CA LEU A 25 11.63 1.47 19.71
C LEU A 25 13.01 1.89 19.19
N LYS A 26 13.85 0.90 18.90
CA LYS A 26 15.18 1.09 18.30
C LYS A 26 15.05 0.97 16.78
N LEU A 27 15.41 2.02 16.05
CA LEU A 27 15.28 2.09 14.59
C LEU A 27 16.62 2.41 13.93
N ASN A 28 16.89 1.74 12.82
CA ASN A 28 17.97 2.11 11.91
C ASN A 28 17.43 3.11 10.89
N VAL A 29 17.97 4.30 10.83
CA VAL A 29 17.50 5.39 9.97
C VAL A 29 18.53 5.71 8.91
N ALA A 30 18.09 5.87 7.66
CA ALA A 30 18.95 6.32 6.57
C ALA A 30 18.97 7.86 6.55
N GLU A 31 20.10 8.48 6.80
CA GLU A 31 20.22 9.95 6.84
C GLU A 31 20.19 10.58 5.46
N THR A 32 20.98 10.08 4.53
CA THR A 32 21.14 10.72 3.21
C THR A 32 20.25 10.13 2.12
N SER A 33 19.95 8.84 2.18
CA SER A 33 19.21 8.12 1.13
C SER A 33 17.76 7.77 1.50
N GLY A 34 17.25 8.28 2.63
CA GLY A 34 15.93 7.90 3.15
C GLY A 34 14.79 8.14 2.16
N ASN A 35 14.73 9.32 1.56
CA ASN A 35 13.68 9.66 0.59
C ASN A 35 13.76 8.81 -0.68
N TYR A 36 14.97 8.49 -1.17
CA TYR A 36 15.15 7.62 -2.32
C TYR A 36 14.65 6.20 -2.05
N LEU A 37 14.99 5.63 -0.87
CA LEU A 37 14.54 4.30 -0.47
C LEU A 37 13.01 4.23 -0.32
N LEU A 38 12.41 5.24 0.29
CA LEU A 38 10.96 5.38 0.41
C LEU A 38 10.29 5.43 -0.96
N HIS A 39 10.78 6.29 -1.88
CA HIS A 39 10.27 6.39 -3.22
C HIS A 39 10.35 5.05 -3.97
N LYS A 40 11.50 4.37 -3.89
CA LYS A 40 11.73 3.07 -4.54
C LYS A 40 10.73 2.00 -4.05
N ASP A 41 10.46 1.95 -2.73
CA ASP A 41 9.49 1.00 -2.18
C ASP A 41 8.03 1.35 -2.53
N ILE A 42 7.67 2.65 -2.57
CA ILE A 42 6.35 3.10 -2.99
C ILE A 42 6.10 2.74 -4.46
N VAL A 43 7.06 3.00 -5.35
CA VAL A 43 6.95 2.65 -6.77
C VAL A 43 6.79 1.14 -6.95
N ARG A 44 7.58 0.33 -6.21
CA ARG A 44 7.44 -1.13 -6.17
C ARG A 44 6.02 -1.54 -5.75
N HIS A 45 5.51 -0.95 -4.69
CA HIS A 45 4.16 -1.26 -4.17
C HIS A 45 3.07 -0.87 -5.16
N SER A 46 3.16 0.32 -5.77
CA SER A 46 2.20 0.80 -6.76
C SER A 46 2.21 -0.07 -8.02
N SER A 47 3.40 -0.49 -8.49
CA SER A 47 3.50 -1.38 -9.65
C SER A 47 2.91 -2.77 -9.40
N SER A 48 3.01 -3.29 -8.17
CA SER A 48 2.42 -4.58 -7.80
C SER A 48 0.88 -4.56 -7.74
N LEU A 49 0.27 -3.40 -7.56
CA LEU A 49 -1.19 -3.23 -7.59
C LEU A 49 -1.75 -3.16 -9.01
N THR A 50 -0.89 -2.94 -10.02
CA THR A 50 -1.32 -2.81 -11.41
C THR A 50 -1.54 -4.18 -12.01
N GLN A 51 -2.76 -4.45 -12.48
CA GLN A 51 -3.13 -5.75 -13.06
C GLN A 51 -2.43 -6.04 -14.40
N GLY A 52 -2.23 -5.03 -15.25
CA GLY A 52 -1.46 -5.12 -16.48
C GLY A 52 -2.02 -6.08 -17.55
N THR A 53 -3.32 -6.36 -17.58
CA THR A 53 -3.95 -7.33 -18.49
C THR A 53 -4.46 -6.73 -19.80
N THR A 54 -4.31 -5.44 -20.03
CA THR A 54 -4.71 -4.77 -21.27
C THR A 54 -4.03 -5.41 -22.46
N SER A 55 -4.81 -5.80 -23.47
CA SER A 55 -4.28 -6.44 -24.69
C SER A 55 -5.03 -5.96 -25.91
N THR A 56 -4.30 -5.75 -27.00
CA THR A 56 -4.86 -5.51 -28.33
C THR A 56 -4.40 -6.59 -29.29
N LYS A 57 -5.23 -6.88 -30.29
CA LYS A 57 -4.91 -7.85 -31.34
C LYS A 57 -4.15 -7.20 -32.48
N THR A 58 -3.03 -7.77 -32.86
CA THR A 58 -2.29 -7.42 -34.08
C THR A 58 -3.01 -7.98 -35.32
N ARG A 59 -2.59 -7.57 -36.52
CA ARG A 59 -3.20 -8.04 -37.77
C ARG A 59 -3.18 -9.56 -37.94
N SER A 60 -2.25 -10.25 -37.35
CA SER A 60 -2.14 -11.72 -37.37
C SER A 60 -3.08 -12.40 -36.36
N GLU A 61 -3.45 -11.71 -35.27
CA GLU A 61 -4.31 -12.24 -34.22
C GLU A 61 -5.80 -11.95 -34.47
N VAL A 62 -6.11 -11.00 -35.37
CA VAL A 62 -7.51 -10.70 -35.74
C VAL A 62 -8.03 -11.77 -36.69
N ARG A 63 -9.20 -12.33 -36.37
CA ARG A 63 -9.84 -13.37 -37.21
C ARG A 63 -10.12 -12.84 -38.63
N GLY A 64 -9.73 -13.60 -39.65
CA GLY A 64 -9.97 -13.29 -41.05
C GLY A 64 -8.73 -12.74 -41.76
N GLY A 65 -8.87 -12.34 -43.04
CA GLY A 65 -7.81 -11.72 -43.83
C GLY A 65 -6.84 -12.67 -44.54
N GLY A 66 -7.10 -14.00 -44.53
CA GLY A 66 -6.28 -14.97 -45.25
C GLY A 66 -6.34 -14.86 -46.75
N ARG A 67 -7.49 -14.37 -47.29
CA ARG A 67 -7.67 -14.18 -48.75
C ARG A 67 -7.36 -12.73 -49.13
N LYS A 68 -6.54 -12.57 -50.22
CA LYS A 68 -6.27 -11.25 -50.82
C LYS A 68 -7.57 -10.61 -51.29
N PRO A 69 -7.90 -9.36 -50.95
CA PRO A 69 -9.19 -8.71 -51.29
C PRO A 69 -9.42 -8.58 -52.77
N TRP A 70 -8.35 -8.28 -53.59
CA TRP A 70 -8.39 -8.19 -55.06
C TRP A 70 -7.01 -8.48 -55.69
N ARG A 71 -7.03 -8.68 -57.01
CA ARG A 71 -5.80 -8.94 -57.76
C ARG A 71 -4.81 -7.75 -57.70
N GLN A 72 -3.52 -8.03 -57.94
CA GLN A 72 -2.40 -7.09 -57.77
C GLN A 72 -2.46 -5.87 -58.71
N LYS A 73 -2.98 -6.04 -59.92
CA LYS A 73 -3.05 -5.03 -60.97
C LYS A 73 -4.42 -5.08 -61.68
N GLY A 74 -4.81 -3.99 -62.40
CA GLY A 74 -6.00 -3.96 -63.22
C GLY A 74 -7.33 -3.75 -62.55
N THR A 75 -7.34 -3.19 -61.28
CA THR A 75 -8.57 -2.89 -60.53
C THR A 75 -8.80 -1.40 -60.28
N GLY A 76 -7.84 -0.53 -60.67
CA GLY A 76 -7.88 0.90 -60.39
C GLY A 76 -7.84 1.28 -58.88
N ARG A 77 -7.73 0.29 -57.98
CA ARG A 77 -7.69 0.47 -56.54
C ARG A 77 -6.25 0.36 -55.99
N ALA A 78 -6.02 0.96 -54.82
CA ALA A 78 -4.75 0.78 -54.13
C ALA A 78 -4.50 -0.71 -53.83
N ARG A 79 -3.23 -1.13 -53.87
CA ARG A 79 -2.83 -2.52 -53.61
C ARG A 79 -3.16 -2.88 -52.17
N ALA A 80 -3.83 -4.01 -51.93
CA ALA A 80 -4.13 -4.51 -50.59
C ALA A 80 -3.80 -6.00 -50.47
N GLY A 81 -3.10 -6.39 -49.44
CA GLY A 81 -2.76 -7.79 -49.14
C GLY A 81 -3.77 -8.45 -48.21
N SER A 82 -4.36 -7.67 -47.30
CA SER A 82 -5.31 -8.15 -46.32
C SER A 82 -6.23 -7.03 -45.87
N ASN A 83 -7.52 -7.36 -45.63
CA ASN A 83 -8.51 -6.46 -45.08
C ASN A 83 -8.34 -6.28 -43.54
N ARG A 84 -7.41 -7.00 -42.92
CA ARG A 84 -7.06 -6.87 -41.52
C ARG A 84 -5.83 -5.98 -41.27
N SER A 85 -5.38 -5.28 -42.31
CA SER A 85 -4.34 -4.27 -42.19
C SER A 85 -4.76 -3.17 -41.20
N PRO A 86 -3.85 -2.57 -40.44
CA PRO A 86 -4.14 -1.48 -39.49
C PRO A 86 -4.81 -0.25 -40.12
N LEU A 87 -4.66 -0.08 -41.44
CA LEU A 87 -5.28 0.99 -42.19
C LEU A 87 -6.79 0.83 -42.41
N TRP A 88 -7.32 -0.36 -42.15
CA TRP A 88 -8.72 -0.70 -42.39
C TRP A 88 -9.52 -0.70 -41.09
N LYS A 89 -10.80 -0.29 -41.17
CA LYS A 89 -11.74 -0.46 -40.04
C LYS A 89 -11.90 -1.95 -39.74
N GLY A 90 -11.73 -2.30 -38.44
CA GLY A 90 -11.73 -3.69 -38.00
C GLY A 90 -10.42 -4.44 -38.26
N GLY A 91 -9.35 -3.75 -38.67
CA GLY A 91 -8.00 -4.29 -38.77
C GLY A 91 -7.29 -4.36 -37.41
N GLY A 92 -6.11 -4.96 -37.40
CA GLY A 92 -5.30 -5.07 -36.17
C GLY A 92 -4.63 -3.76 -35.77
N VAL A 93 -4.24 -3.67 -34.52
CA VAL A 93 -3.49 -2.54 -33.96
C VAL A 93 -1.98 -2.81 -34.06
N ILE A 94 -1.16 -1.82 -34.46
CA ILE A 94 0.29 -2.02 -34.65
C ILE A 94 1.03 -2.00 -33.29
N PHE A 95 0.94 -0.89 -32.54
CA PHE A 95 1.65 -0.66 -31.28
C PHE A 95 0.66 -0.54 -30.10
N GLY A 96 -0.31 -1.40 -30.07
CA GLY A 96 -1.27 -1.40 -28.97
C GLY A 96 -0.70 -2.00 -27.68
N PRO A 97 -1.37 -1.78 -26.56
CA PRO A 97 -0.95 -2.34 -25.29
C PRO A 97 -0.93 -3.88 -25.35
N LYS A 98 0.09 -4.46 -24.72
CA LYS A 98 0.22 -5.91 -24.51
C LYS A 98 0.26 -6.22 -23.04
N PRO A 99 -0.22 -7.37 -22.58
CA PRO A 99 -0.15 -7.78 -21.18
C PRO A 99 1.29 -7.70 -20.67
N LYS A 100 1.48 -7.01 -19.55
CA LYS A 100 2.80 -6.84 -18.93
C LYS A 100 2.71 -7.03 -17.45
N VAL A 101 3.44 -7.99 -16.92
CA VAL A 101 3.64 -8.16 -15.49
C VAL A 101 4.88 -7.37 -15.07
N THR A 102 4.67 -6.30 -14.30
CA THR A 102 5.76 -5.46 -13.81
C THR A 102 6.09 -5.86 -12.38
N VAL A 103 7.13 -6.66 -12.19
CA VAL A 103 7.64 -7.04 -10.87
C VAL A 103 8.92 -6.25 -10.60
N LEU A 104 8.81 -5.21 -9.76
CA LEU A 104 9.97 -4.48 -9.28
C LEU A 104 10.50 -5.15 -8.01
N LYS A 105 11.75 -5.60 -8.06
CA LYS A 105 12.43 -6.24 -6.93
C LYS A 105 13.12 -5.18 -6.06
N LEU A 106 12.96 -5.30 -4.74
CA LEU A 106 13.67 -4.52 -3.74
C LEU A 106 14.30 -5.47 -2.71
N ASN A 107 15.53 -5.20 -2.30
CA ASN A 107 16.22 -6.03 -1.31
C ASN A 107 15.51 -5.97 0.05
N LYS A 108 15.48 -7.09 0.77
CA LYS A 108 14.81 -7.17 2.09
C LYS A 108 15.37 -6.13 3.08
N LYS A 109 16.69 -5.94 3.12
CA LYS A 109 17.35 -4.94 3.99
C LYS A 109 16.94 -3.50 3.62
N GLU A 110 16.88 -3.17 2.32
CA GLU A 110 16.44 -1.85 1.86
C GLU A 110 14.97 -1.58 2.24
N ARG A 111 14.10 -2.60 2.10
CA ARG A 111 12.69 -2.49 2.47
C ARG A 111 12.51 -2.29 3.98
N ARG A 112 13.23 -3.05 4.81
CA ARG A 112 13.22 -2.86 6.27
C ARG A 112 13.71 -1.45 6.65
N LEU A 113 14.80 -1.00 6.05
CA LEU A 113 15.36 0.33 6.28
C LEU A 113 14.39 1.45 5.87
N ALA A 114 13.68 1.30 4.75
CA ALA A 114 12.65 2.25 4.32
C ALA A 114 11.52 2.36 5.36
N LEU A 115 11.00 1.23 5.85
CA LEU A 115 9.97 1.20 6.89
C LEU A 115 10.44 1.86 8.20
N GLN A 116 11.63 1.51 8.67
CA GLN A 116 12.19 2.09 9.89
C GLN A 116 12.42 3.61 9.77
N THR A 117 12.93 4.06 8.63
CA THR A 117 13.12 5.49 8.35
C THR A 117 11.79 6.24 8.35
N LEU A 118 10.75 5.65 7.77
CA LEU A 118 9.42 6.26 7.72
C LEU A 118 8.76 6.31 9.11
N LEU A 119 8.88 5.25 9.91
CA LEU A 119 8.40 5.23 11.30
C LEU A 119 9.08 6.34 12.12
N TYR A 120 10.39 6.50 11.96
CA TYR A 120 11.12 7.59 12.63
C TYR A 120 10.61 8.97 12.19
N ASN A 121 10.39 9.19 10.90
CA ASN A 121 9.88 10.47 10.39
C ASN A 121 8.47 10.79 10.91
N LYS A 122 7.67 9.77 11.19
CA LYS A 122 6.30 9.88 11.72
C LYS A 122 6.20 9.82 13.26
N LYS A 123 7.33 9.83 13.97
CA LYS A 123 7.38 9.64 15.44
C LYS A 123 6.40 10.51 16.24
N ASN A 124 6.21 11.76 15.84
CA ASN A 124 5.32 12.70 16.54
C ASN A 124 3.82 12.43 16.29
N ASN A 125 3.51 11.63 15.29
CA ASN A 125 2.13 11.31 14.89
C ASN A 125 1.71 9.89 15.31
N ILE A 126 2.55 9.20 16.06
CA ILE A 126 2.29 7.86 16.59
C ILE A 126 1.78 7.97 18.00
N LEU A 127 0.62 7.38 18.26
CA LEU A 127 0.01 7.24 19.56
C LEU A 127 -0.05 5.75 19.93
N ILE A 128 0.29 5.42 21.16
CA ILE A 128 0.17 4.06 21.67
C ILE A 128 -1.04 4.00 22.56
N ILE A 129 -1.96 3.07 22.28
CA ILE A 129 -3.15 2.82 23.10
C ILE A 129 -3.07 1.42 23.65
N GLU A 130 -3.07 1.30 24.99
CA GLU A 130 -3.12 0.00 25.66
C GLU A 130 -4.54 -0.60 25.63
N ASN A 131 -4.59 -1.91 25.62
CA ASN A 131 -5.84 -2.72 25.72
C ASN A 131 -6.89 -2.47 24.63
N LEU A 132 -6.57 -1.75 23.55
CA LEU A 132 -7.50 -1.49 22.44
C LEU A 132 -8.11 -2.79 21.85
N GLU A 133 -7.32 -3.85 21.78
CA GLU A 133 -7.74 -5.13 21.20
C GLU A 133 -8.75 -5.86 22.10
N ASN A 134 -8.61 -5.73 23.41
CA ASN A 134 -9.45 -6.40 24.42
C ASN A 134 -10.76 -5.63 24.69
N GLU A 135 -10.70 -4.31 24.65
CA GLU A 135 -11.84 -3.45 24.93
C GLU A 135 -12.95 -3.58 23.89
N ILE A 136 -12.59 -3.82 22.62
CA ILE A 136 -13.55 -3.97 21.53
C ILE A 136 -13.92 -5.45 21.37
N SER A 137 -14.63 -6.01 22.36
CA SER A 137 -15.17 -7.37 22.30
C SER A 137 -16.36 -7.50 21.35
N GLN A 138 -17.22 -6.49 21.28
CA GLN A 138 -18.38 -6.43 20.40
C GLN A 138 -18.16 -5.50 19.21
N PRO A 139 -18.60 -5.85 17.99
CA PRO A 139 -18.45 -5.02 16.79
C PRO A 139 -19.37 -3.80 16.84
N LYS A 140 -18.91 -2.68 17.41
CA LYS A 140 -19.63 -1.41 17.49
C LYS A 140 -18.75 -0.25 17.04
N THR A 141 -19.11 0.41 15.95
CA THR A 141 -18.40 1.61 15.43
C THR A 141 -18.45 2.78 16.41
N LYS A 142 -19.57 2.97 17.12
CA LYS A 142 -19.71 4.05 18.11
C LYS A 142 -18.72 3.92 19.26
N HIS A 143 -18.41 2.70 19.69
CA HIS A 143 -17.44 2.48 20.76
C HIS A 143 -16.01 2.85 20.30
N PHE A 144 -15.61 2.42 19.11
CA PHE A 144 -14.32 2.81 18.52
C PHE A 144 -14.21 4.34 18.35
N LEU A 145 -15.27 5.00 17.88
CA LEU A 145 -15.30 6.46 17.72
C LEU A 145 -15.13 7.18 19.07
N LYS A 146 -15.77 6.68 20.14
CA LYS A 146 -15.61 7.23 21.48
C LYS A 146 -14.16 7.14 21.97
N ILE A 147 -13.52 5.98 21.83
CA ILE A 147 -12.10 5.79 22.18
C ILE A 147 -11.22 6.79 21.42
N CYS A 148 -11.45 6.96 20.11
CA CYS A 148 -10.70 7.94 19.32
C CYS A 148 -10.89 9.38 19.80
N GLN A 149 -12.10 9.75 20.23
CA GLN A 149 -12.40 11.08 20.80
C GLN A 149 -11.69 11.28 22.13
N ASP A 150 -11.77 10.30 23.04
CA ASP A 150 -11.13 10.33 24.36
C ASP A 150 -9.60 10.44 24.23
N CYS A 151 -9.01 9.79 23.22
CA CYS A 151 -7.58 9.89 22.91
C CYS A 151 -7.21 11.12 22.04
N SER A 152 -8.11 12.07 21.81
CA SER A 152 -7.90 13.29 21.00
C SER A 152 -7.43 13.01 19.56
N VAL A 153 -7.88 11.89 18.96
CA VAL A 153 -7.55 11.51 17.59
C VAL A 153 -8.49 12.18 16.60
N ASN A 154 -7.94 12.82 15.57
CA ASN A 154 -8.73 13.53 14.57
C ASN A 154 -9.22 12.58 13.46
N LEU A 155 -10.48 12.20 13.50
CA LEU A 155 -11.11 11.29 12.55
C LEU A 155 -11.36 11.89 11.15
N ASN A 156 -11.22 13.20 10.97
CA ASN A 156 -11.31 13.83 9.65
C ASN A 156 -10.05 13.60 8.80
N GLN A 157 -8.97 13.18 9.44
CA GLN A 157 -7.71 12.84 8.79
C GLN A 157 -7.56 11.33 8.64
N ARG A 158 -6.65 10.91 7.76
CA ARG A 158 -6.36 9.48 7.58
C ARG A 158 -5.66 8.92 8.80
N LEU A 159 -6.32 7.96 9.44
CA LEU A 159 -5.86 7.24 10.61
C LEU A 159 -5.45 5.82 10.23
N LEU A 160 -4.27 5.41 10.66
CA LEU A 160 -3.81 4.04 10.55
C LEU A 160 -3.80 3.39 11.94
N VAL A 161 -4.49 2.28 12.07
CA VAL A 161 -4.49 1.47 13.30
C VAL A 161 -3.65 0.22 13.06
N VAL A 162 -2.58 0.06 13.84
CA VAL A 162 -1.66 -1.07 13.75
C VAL A 162 -1.83 -1.94 14.99
N VAL A 163 -2.24 -3.18 14.77
CA VAL A 163 -2.50 -4.17 15.82
C VAL A 163 -1.61 -5.40 15.61
N SER A 164 -1.42 -6.23 16.63
CA SER A 164 -0.70 -7.48 16.49
C SER A 164 -1.46 -8.41 15.55
N GLU A 165 -2.71 -8.69 15.87
CA GLU A 165 -3.63 -9.50 15.08
C GLU A 165 -4.96 -8.77 14.87
N LYS A 166 -5.57 -8.95 13.70
CA LYS A 166 -6.86 -8.36 13.38
C LYS A 166 -7.99 -9.21 13.97
N THR A 167 -8.54 -8.82 15.10
CA THR A 167 -9.76 -9.43 15.62
C THR A 167 -10.95 -9.11 14.71
N SER A 168 -11.91 -10.03 14.59
CA SER A 168 -13.11 -9.83 13.76
C SER A 168 -13.95 -8.66 14.25
N SER A 169 -14.06 -8.48 15.57
CA SER A 169 -14.79 -7.37 16.21
C SER A 169 -14.18 -6.01 15.87
N LEU A 170 -12.86 -5.87 15.99
CA LEU A 170 -12.15 -4.63 15.64
C LEU A 170 -12.23 -4.33 14.13
N LYS A 171 -12.11 -5.34 13.28
CA LYS A 171 -12.25 -5.19 11.83
C LYS A 171 -13.63 -4.64 11.46
N LEU A 172 -14.71 -5.22 11.98
CA LEU A 172 -16.07 -4.77 11.72
C LEU A 172 -16.35 -3.38 12.30
N SER A 173 -15.74 -3.03 13.44
CA SER A 173 -15.88 -1.72 14.07
C SER A 173 -15.21 -0.59 13.26
N THR A 174 -14.13 -0.90 12.52
CA THR A 174 -13.35 0.09 11.77
C THR A 174 -13.68 0.14 10.27
N GLN A 175 -14.18 -0.95 9.69
CA GLN A 175 -14.36 -1.13 8.25
C GLN A 175 -15.28 -0.07 7.60
N ASN A 176 -16.32 0.43 8.30
CA ASN A 176 -17.24 1.43 7.77
C ASN A 176 -16.67 2.86 7.78
N LEU A 177 -15.55 3.08 8.44
CA LEU A 177 -14.95 4.41 8.56
C LEU A 177 -14.01 4.69 7.39
N LYS A 178 -14.37 5.69 6.53
CA LYS A 178 -13.65 6.01 5.29
C LYS A 178 -12.18 6.38 5.49
N ASN A 179 -11.87 7.03 6.61
CA ASN A 179 -10.53 7.55 6.89
C ASN A 179 -9.69 6.63 7.77
N VAL A 180 -10.24 5.49 8.21
CA VAL A 180 -9.55 4.56 9.12
C VAL A 180 -9.12 3.32 8.35
N GLU A 181 -7.84 2.98 8.45
CA GLU A 181 -7.26 1.77 7.88
C GLU A 181 -6.71 0.90 9.02
N LEU A 182 -7.15 -0.36 9.10
CA LEU A 182 -6.66 -1.33 10.09
C LEU A 182 -5.66 -2.28 9.44
N ILE A 183 -4.45 -2.34 9.99
CA ILE A 183 -3.38 -3.21 9.50
C ILE A 183 -2.78 -4.02 10.66
N SER A 184 -2.44 -5.29 10.41
CA SER A 184 -1.61 -6.07 11.34
C SER A 184 -0.14 -5.65 11.24
N ALA A 185 0.59 -5.72 12.33
CA ALA A 185 2.01 -5.37 12.40
C ALA A 185 2.85 -6.15 11.37
N ALA A 186 2.53 -7.45 11.15
CA ALA A 186 3.20 -8.28 10.15
C ALA A 186 3.05 -7.76 8.69
N ASN A 187 1.93 -7.09 8.38
CA ASN A 187 1.61 -6.58 7.04
C ASN A 187 1.86 -5.07 6.89
N LEU A 188 2.64 -4.49 7.80
CA LEU A 188 2.95 -3.07 7.75
C LEU A 188 3.69 -2.73 6.45
N ASN A 189 3.23 -1.67 5.76
CA ASN A 189 3.80 -1.25 4.50
C ASN A 189 4.04 0.26 4.47
N THR A 190 4.98 0.69 3.62
CA THR A 190 5.36 2.10 3.47
C THR A 190 4.23 2.96 2.91
N LEU A 191 3.38 2.40 2.05
CA LEU A 191 2.29 3.14 1.42
C LEU A 191 1.23 3.57 2.44
N SER A 192 0.75 2.65 3.30
CA SER A 192 -0.24 2.95 4.33
C SER A 192 0.33 3.89 5.39
N LEU A 193 1.59 3.67 5.83
CA LEU A 193 2.27 4.57 6.75
C LEU A 193 2.41 6.00 6.19
N LEU A 194 2.75 6.13 4.91
CA LEU A 194 2.90 7.45 4.28
C LEU A 194 1.58 8.19 4.17
N LYS A 195 0.51 7.49 3.78
CA LYS A 195 -0.85 8.04 3.65
C LYS A 195 -1.44 8.48 4.99
N ALA A 196 -1.09 7.80 6.07
CA ALA A 196 -1.61 8.12 7.39
C ALA A 196 -1.09 9.47 7.89
N LYS A 197 -1.98 10.27 8.47
CA LYS A 197 -1.64 11.49 9.21
C LYS A 197 -1.41 11.19 10.69
N GLN A 198 -2.23 10.32 11.25
CA GLN A 198 -2.09 9.83 12.63
C GLN A 198 -2.01 8.30 12.60
N ILE A 199 -1.28 7.74 13.54
CA ILE A 199 -1.03 6.29 13.63
C ILE A 199 -1.29 5.87 15.06
N ILE A 200 -2.19 4.92 15.25
CA ILE A 200 -2.42 4.25 16.54
C ILE A 200 -1.71 2.90 16.49
N VAL A 201 -0.94 2.59 17.52
CA VAL A 201 -0.22 1.33 17.64
C VAL A 201 -0.53 0.69 18.98
N THR A 202 -0.81 -0.60 19.01
CA THR A 202 -0.93 -1.33 20.28
C THR A 202 0.45 -1.77 20.81
N PRO A 203 0.65 -1.92 22.12
CA PRO A 203 1.93 -2.37 22.68
C PRO A 203 2.38 -3.72 22.13
N SER A 204 1.43 -4.65 21.96
CA SER A 204 1.66 -5.94 21.31
C SER A 204 2.21 -5.78 19.88
N ALA A 205 1.66 -4.85 19.10
CA ALA A 205 2.12 -4.55 17.74
C ALA A 205 3.54 -3.96 17.72
N ILE A 206 3.93 -3.16 18.72
CA ILE A 206 5.30 -2.62 18.83
C ILE A 206 6.31 -3.76 18.98
N ASN A 207 6.02 -4.77 19.81
CA ASN A 207 6.90 -5.92 19.99
C ASN A 207 7.06 -6.69 18.67
N TYR A 208 5.97 -6.92 17.94
CA TYR A 208 6.03 -7.52 16.60
C TYR A 208 6.84 -6.68 15.60
N ILE A 209 6.72 -5.34 15.64
CA ILE A 209 7.50 -4.45 14.77
C ILE A 209 9.00 -4.57 15.09
N LYS A 210 9.38 -4.70 16.38
CA LYS A 210 10.78 -4.91 16.78
C LYS A 210 11.35 -6.19 16.18
N GLU A 211 10.65 -7.32 16.36
CA GLU A 211 11.08 -8.64 15.88
C GLU A 211 11.19 -8.72 14.35
N ILE A 212 10.20 -8.19 13.62
CA ILE A 212 10.15 -8.39 12.16
C ILE A 212 11.03 -7.38 11.41
N TYR A 213 11.05 -6.14 11.87
CA TYR A 213 11.64 -5.05 11.08
C TYR A 213 12.93 -4.47 11.69
N CYS A 214 13.19 -4.63 12.98
CA CYS A 214 14.35 -4.00 13.64
C CYS A 214 15.52 -4.97 13.86
N ASP A 215 15.24 -6.28 13.95
CA ASP A 215 16.25 -7.34 13.95
C ASP A 215 16.57 -7.75 12.50
#